data_26ccb57595e14ec0c2c5d6460b21c0d3
#
_entry.id   26ccb57595e14ec0c2c5d6460b21c0d3
#
_cell.length_a   1.000
_cell.length_b   1.000
_cell.length_c   1.000
_cell.angle_alpha   90.00
_cell.angle_beta   90.00
_cell.angle_gamma   90.00
#
_symmetry.space_group_name_H-M   'P 1'
#
loop_
_entity.id
_entity.type
_entity.pdbx_description
1 polymer ?
#
loop_
_entity_poly.entity_id
_entity_poly.type
_entity_poly.pdbx_seq_one_letter_code
_entity_poly.pdbx_strand_id
1 'polypeptide(L)'
;FRVAPGKGISEVLTGQANAVDAVIATGVPGVSLLPCGAVPPNPTELLATPALDDLLASVRDHYDTILIDAPPILGLGDTPLLATRTQATLMVVEWGRNHHGGLRTAVDRLLRAGGVIIGAILTKQQGRAFDYDYHRGD
;
A
#
# COMPACT_ATOMS: atom_id res chain seq x y z
N PHE A 1 1.23 -13.57 4.54
CA PHE A 1 0.43 -14.02 5.69
C PHE A 1 -0.33 -15.30 5.33
N ARG A 2 -0.27 -16.35 5.16
CA ARG A 2 -1.05 -17.56 4.81
C ARG A 2 -2.45 -17.53 5.45
N VAL A 3 -3.32 -16.67 4.96
CA VAL A 3 -4.71 -16.57 5.41
C VAL A 3 -5.63 -17.31 4.45
N ALA A 4 -6.72 -17.86 4.98
CA ALA A 4 -7.73 -18.52 4.14
C ALA A 4 -8.44 -17.47 3.26
N PRO A 5 -8.86 -17.84 2.04
CA PRO A 5 -9.69 -16.97 1.22
C PRO A 5 -11.01 -16.71 1.93
N GLY A 6 -11.46 -15.45 1.90
CA GLY A 6 -12.66 -15.00 2.58
C GLY A 6 -13.12 -13.66 2.01
N LYS A 7 -14.08 -13.04 2.70
CA LYS A 7 -14.48 -11.67 2.40
C LYS A 7 -13.31 -10.72 2.64
N GLY A 8 -13.20 -9.68 1.83
CA GLY A 8 -12.13 -8.71 1.91
C GLY A 8 -12.58 -7.32 1.50
N ILE A 9 -11.63 -6.49 1.08
CA ILE A 9 -11.88 -5.10 0.72
C ILE A 9 -12.97 -4.98 -0.38
N SER A 10 -12.99 -5.89 -1.35
CA SER A 10 -13.97 -5.86 -2.44
C SER A 10 -15.40 -5.99 -1.94
N GLU A 11 -15.64 -6.93 -1.01
CA GLU A 11 -16.96 -7.13 -0.42
C GLU A 11 -17.36 -5.97 0.50
N VAL A 12 -16.39 -5.37 1.18
CA VAL A 12 -16.65 -4.18 2.03
C VAL A 12 -17.03 -2.98 1.15
N LEU A 13 -16.26 -2.69 0.10
CA LEU A 13 -16.52 -1.55 -0.78
C LEU A 13 -17.82 -1.69 -1.57
N THR A 14 -18.30 -2.93 -1.81
CA THR A 14 -19.60 -3.20 -2.45
C THR A 14 -20.76 -3.34 -1.46
N GLY A 15 -20.53 -3.14 -0.17
CA GLY A 15 -21.57 -3.24 0.87
C GLY A 15 -22.01 -4.67 1.21
N GLN A 16 -21.26 -5.69 0.76
CA GLN A 16 -21.57 -7.11 1.00
C GLN A 16 -20.94 -7.64 2.31
N ALA A 17 -20.08 -6.85 2.96
CA ALA A 17 -19.48 -7.15 4.25
C ALA A 17 -19.19 -5.86 5.04
N ASN A 18 -19.13 -6.00 6.37
CA ASN A 18 -18.59 -4.94 7.22
C ASN A 18 -17.07 -5.07 7.32
N ALA A 19 -16.37 -3.95 7.47
CA ALA A 19 -14.91 -3.93 7.59
C ALA A 19 -14.41 -4.77 8.77
N VAL A 20 -15.06 -4.65 9.92
CA VAL A 20 -14.68 -5.38 11.15
C VAL A 20 -14.80 -6.90 10.97
N ASP A 21 -15.82 -7.36 10.25
CA ASP A 21 -16.05 -8.80 10.00
C ASP A 21 -15.10 -9.37 8.93
N ALA A 22 -14.57 -8.52 8.04
CA ALA A 22 -13.66 -8.91 6.98
C ALA A 22 -12.19 -8.90 7.40
N VAL A 23 -11.85 -8.22 8.51
CA VAL A 23 -10.49 -8.18 9.06
C VAL A 23 -10.15 -9.51 9.73
N ILE A 24 -8.98 -10.03 9.43
CA ILE A 24 -8.47 -11.31 9.92
C ILE A 24 -7.27 -11.07 10.83
N ALA A 25 -7.26 -11.72 12.00
CA ALA A 25 -6.06 -11.77 12.84
C ALA A 25 -4.98 -12.59 12.12
N THR A 26 -3.75 -12.06 12.12
CA THR A 26 -2.60 -12.79 11.58
C THR A 26 -1.88 -13.57 12.66
N GLY A 27 -0.90 -14.42 12.29
CA GLY A 27 -0.02 -15.08 13.27
C GLY A 27 1.00 -14.11 13.91
N VAL A 28 1.00 -12.83 13.56
CA VAL A 28 1.91 -11.82 14.10
C VAL A 28 1.15 -10.97 15.13
N PRO A 29 1.60 -10.90 16.40
CA PRO A 29 0.94 -10.09 17.40
C PRO A 29 0.81 -8.62 16.98
N GLY A 30 -0.37 -8.03 17.16
CA GLY A 30 -0.65 -6.64 16.81
C GLY A 30 -0.84 -6.38 15.30
N VAL A 31 -0.82 -7.41 14.47
CA VAL A 31 -1.03 -7.27 13.02
C VAL A 31 -2.33 -7.96 12.61
N SER A 32 -3.23 -7.18 12.04
CA SER A 32 -4.47 -7.63 11.40
C SER A 32 -4.37 -7.44 9.88
N LEU A 33 -5.09 -8.24 9.12
CA LEU A 33 -5.10 -8.19 7.66
C LEU A 33 -6.54 -8.04 7.15
N LEU A 34 -6.77 -7.08 6.28
CA LEU A 34 -7.95 -7.04 5.42
C LEU A 34 -7.53 -7.54 4.04
N PRO A 35 -7.94 -8.76 3.63
CA PRO A 35 -7.55 -9.31 2.33
C PRO A 35 -8.24 -8.58 1.18
N CYS A 36 -7.81 -8.85 -0.06
CA CYS A 36 -8.41 -8.28 -1.26
C CYS A 36 -9.90 -8.69 -1.42
N GLY A 37 -10.25 -9.93 -1.07
CA GLY A 37 -11.55 -10.51 -1.40
C GLY A 37 -11.62 -10.97 -2.86
N ALA A 38 -12.81 -11.08 -3.42
CA ALA A 38 -13.03 -11.40 -4.83
C ALA A 38 -12.57 -10.23 -5.72
N VAL A 39 -11.86 -10.53 -6.80
CA VAL A 39 -11.40 -9.49 -7.73
C VAL A 39 -12.61 -8.94 -8.50
N PRO A 40 -12.97 -7.66 -8.33
CA PRO A 40 -14.10 -7.07 -9.04
C PRO A 40 -13.73 -6.80 -10.51
N PRO A 41 -14.72 -6.68 -11.42
CA PRO A 41 -14.48 -6.39 -12.82
C PRO A 41 -13.82 -5.00 -13.03
N ASN A 42 -14.13 -4.02 -12.19
CA ASN A 42 -13.66 -2.63 -12.29
C ASN A 42 -13.03 -2.17 -10.96
N PRO A 43 -11.82 -2.65 -10.60
CA PRO A 43 -11.22 -2.33 -9.31
C PRO A 43 -10.98 -0.83 -9.10
N THR A 44 -10.47 -0.15 -10.12
CA THR A 44 -10.17 1.30 -10.08
C THR A 44 -11.41 2.15 -9.80
N GLU A 45 -12.51 1.82 -10.45
CA GLU A 45 -13.80 2.53 -10.23
C GLU A 45 -14.31 2.31 -8.81
N LEU A 46 -14.19 1.09 -8.30
CA LEU A 46 -14.60 0.75 -6.94
C LEU A 46 -13.79 1.53 -5.90
N LEU A 47 -12.47 1.61 -6.08
CA LEU A 47 -11.57 2.39 -5.21
C LEU A 47 -11.81 3.89 -5.30
N ALA A 48 -12.39 4.39 -6.41
CA ALA A 48 -12.72 5.81 -6.58
C ALA A 48 -14.02 6.23 -5.86
N THR A 49 -14.80 5.26 -5.36
CA THR A 49 -16.05 5.56 -4.65
C THR A 49 -15.79 6.08 -3.23
N PRO A 50 -16.76 6.79 -2.61
CA PRO A 50 -16.68 7.18 -1.20
C PRO A 50 -16.55 6.01 -0.22
N ALA A 51 -16.92 4.78 -0.64
CA ALA A 51 -16.87 3.61 0.20
C ALA A 51 -15.46 3.31 0.74
N LEU A 52 -14.39 3.70 0.01
CA LEU A 52 -13.02 3.59 0.51
C LEU A 52 -12.77 4.56 1.67
N ASP A 53 -13.27 5.77 1.60
CA ASP A 53 -13.14 6.76 2.68
C ASP A 53 -13.93 6.31 3.91
N ASP A 54 -15.12 5.76 3.73
CA ASP A 54 -15.97 5.19 4.79
C ASP A 54 -15.28 3.98 5.46
N LEU A 55 -14.68 3.10 4.65
CA LEU A 55 -13.88 1.98 5.15
C LEU A 55 -12.72 2.48 6.03
N LEU A 56 -11.91 3.40 5.52
CA LEU A 56 -10.76 3.94 6.27
C LEU A 56 -11.21 4.65 7.54
N ALA A 57 -12.32 5.38 7.52
CA ALA A 57 -12.90 6.01 8.70
C ALA A 57 -13.33 4.98 9.74
N SER A 58 -13.97 3.88 9.31
CA SER A 58 -14.50 2.83 10.22
C SER A 58 -13.40 2.07 10.96
N VAL A 59 -12.19 1.97 10.40
CA VAL A 59 -11.08 1.22 11.01
C VAL A 59 -10.05 2.12 11.73
N ARG A 60 -10.07 3.42 11.47
CA ARG A 60 -9.09 4.38 12.02
C ARG A 60 -8.96 4.34 13.54
N ASP A 61 -10.04 4.21 14.26
CA ASP A 61 -10.04 4.24 15.73
C ASP A 61 -9.63 2.90 16.36
N HIS A 62 -9.45 1.86 15.53
CA HIS A 62 -9.09 0.52 15.96
C HIS A 62 -7.60 0.18 15.74
N TYR A 63 -6.88 1.00 14.94
CA TYR A 63 -5.50 0.73 14.55
C TYR A 63 -4.64 1.99 14.59
N ASP A 64 -3.46 1.89 15.20
CA ASP A 64 -2.47 2.99 15.25
C ASP A 64 -1.90 3.31 13.87
N THR A 65 -1.80 2.29 13.02
CA THR A 65 -1.25 2.40 11.66
C THR A 65 -2.02 1.52 10.69
N ILE A 66 -2.40 2.09 9.55
CA ILE A 66 -3.05 1.38 8.44
C ILE A 66 -2.10 1.41 7.25
N LEU A 67 -1.68 0.23 6.78
CA LEU A 67 -0.84 0.08 5.61
C LEU A 67 -1.67 -0.45 4.44
N ILE A 68 -1.61 0.23 3.30
CA ILE A 68 -2.24 -0.20 2.04
C ILE A 68 -1.14 -0.73 1.12
N ASP A 69 -1.17 -2.04 0.84
CA ASP A 69 -0.33 -2.65 -0.19
C ASP A 69 -0.93 -2.36 -1.57
N ALA A 70 -0.22 -1.57 -2.35
CA ALA A 70 -0.71 -1.04 -3.61
C ALA A 70 0.04 -1.65 -4.81
N PRO A 71 -0.63 -1.82 -5.98
CA PRO A 71 0.00 -2.32 -7.18
C PRO A 71 1.08 -1.36 -7.73
N PRO A 72 1.92 -1.83 -8.70
CA PRO A 72 2.94 -0.98 -9.30
C PRO A 72 2.37 0.29 -9.94
N ILE A 73 2.98 1.42 -9.62
CA ILE A 73 2.55 2.77 -10.02
C ILE A 73 2.44 2.96 -11.54
N LEU A 74 3.34 2.34 -12.30
CA LEU A 74 3.41 2.52 -13.76
C LEU A 74 2.47 1.62 -14.54
N GLY A 75 1.82 0.67 -13.89
CA GLY A 75 0.94 -0.31 -14.55
C GLY A 75 -0.54 0.04 -14.53
N LEU A 76 -1.02 0.54 -13.40
CA LEU A 76 -2.45 0.72 -13.10
C LEU A 76 -2.75 2.13 -12.58
N GLY A 77 -4.02 2.52 -12.66
CA GLY A 77 -4.50 3.82 -12.15
C GLY A 77 -4.72 3.89 -10.64
N ASP A 78 -4.72 2.74 -9.98
CA ASP A 78 -5.16 2.59 -8.58
C ASP A 78 -4.22 3.24 -7.58
N THR A 79 -2.90 3.09 -7.76
CA THR A 79 -1.90 3.58 -6.80
C THR A 79 -1.89 5.10 -6.64
N PRO A 80 -1.94 5.92 -7.70
CA PRO A 80 -2.09 7.37 -7.55
C PRO A 80 -3.39 7.77 -6.82
N LEU A 81 -4.49 7.05 -7.06
CA LEU A 81 -5.75 7.27 -6.38
C LEU A 81 -5.64 6.95 -4.88
N LEU A 82 -5.07 5.78 -4.53
CA LEU A 82 -4.83 5.39 -3.13
C LEU A 82 -3.92 6.39 -2.41
N ALA A 83 -2.90 6.92 -3.09
CA ALA A 83 -1.99 7.90 -2.52
C ALA A 83 -2.68 9.20 -2.08
N THR A 84 -3.82 9.57 -2.71
CA THR A 84 -4.61 10.74 -2.28
C THR A 84 -5.46 10.49 -1.03
N ARG A 85 -5.67 9.24 -0.66
CA ARG A 85 -6.47 8.80 0.50
C ARG A 85 -5.62 8.48 1.72
N THR A 86 -4.29 8.54 1.58
CA THR A 86 -3.32 8.23 2.65
C THR A 86 -2.55 9.47 3.06
N GLN A 87 -2.09 9.51 4.31
CA GLN A 87 -1.28 10.61 4.84
C GLN A 87 0.14 10.59 4.28
N ALA A 88 0.64 9.40 3.88
CA ALA A 88 2.00 9.22 3.39
C ALA A 88 2.10 8.03 2.43
N THR A 89 3.04 8.11 1.51
CA THR A 89 3.38 7.04 0.57
C THR A 89 4.85 6.68 0.71
N LEU A 90 5.13 5.40 0.92
CA LEU A 90 6.47 4.85 0.92
C LEU A 90 6.68 4.08 -0.39
N MET A 91 7.67 4.45 -1.17
CA MET A 91 7.98 3.78 -2.44
C MET A 91 8.83 2.54 -2.19
N VAL A 92 8.44 1.40 -2.77
CA VAL A 92 9.25 0.19 -2.77
C VAL A 92 9.89 0.01 -4.14
N VAL A 93 11.23 -0.01 -4.18
CA VAL A 93 12.04 -0.08 -5.39
C VAL A 93 12.83 -1.38 -5.40
N GLU A 94 12.71 -2.18 -6.45
CA GLU A 94 13.47 -3.41 -6.62
C GLU A 94 14.81 -3.12 -7.31
N TRP A 95 15.91 -3.54 -6.67
CA TRP A 95 17.26 -3.39 -7.23
C TRP A 95 17.39 -4.11 -8.58
N GLY A 96 18.03 -3.44 -9.55
CA GLY A 96 18.33 -4.02 -10.85
C GLY A 96 17.14 -4.17 -11.81
N ARG A 97 15.91 -3.89 -11.35
CA ARG A 97 14.71 -4.02 -12.18
C ARG A 97 14.16 -2.69 -12.67
N ASN A 98 14.41 -1.61 -11.95
CA ASN A 98 13.87 -0.30 -12.26
C ASN A 98 14.93 0.60 -12.91
N HIS A 99 14.62 1.18 -14.06
CA HIS A 99 15.46 2.18 -14.70
C HIS A 99 15.19 3.58 -14.14
N HIS A 100 16.20 4.44 -14.11
CA HIS A 100 16.10 5.82 -13.60
C HIS A 100 14.90 6.60 -14.18
N GLY A 101 14.64 6.47 -15.47
CA GLY A 101 13.50 7.12 -16.11
C GLY A 101 12.14 6.66 -15.58
N GLY A 102 12.01 5.35 -15.32
CA GLY A 102 10.78 4.79 -14.73
C GLY A 102 10.54 5.28 -13.31
N LEU A 103 11.59 5.33 -12.48
CA LEU A 103 11.47 5.85 -11.10
C LEU A 103 11.04 7.32 -11.09
N ARG A 104 11.65 8.15 -11.94
CA ARG A 104 11.27 9.56 -12.07
C ARG A 104 9.82 9.72 -12.49
N THR A 105 9.38 8.95 -13.50
CA THR A 105 7.99 8.96 -13.96
C THR A 105 7.03 8.53 -12.83
N ALA A 106 7.40 7.53 -12.02
CA ALA A 106 6.60 7.07 -10.89
C ALA A 106 6.45 8.16 -9.83
N VAL A 107 7.55 8.82 -9.45
CA VAL A 107 7.54 9.95 -8.51
C VAL A 107 6.68 11.09 -9.04
N ASP A 108 6.91 11.52 -10.29
CA ASP A 108 6.15 12.61 -10.91
C ASP A 108 4.64 12.30 -10.96
N ARG A 109 4.28 11.04 -11.20
CA ARG A 109 2.88 10.60 -11.24
C ARG A 109 2.21 10.68 -9.88
N LEU A 110 2.90 10.25 -8.81
CA LEU A 110 2.40 10.37 -7.44
C LEU A 110 2.23 11.82 -6.99
N LEU A 111 3.25 12.64 -7.23
CA LEU A 111 3.22 14.06 -6.85
C LEU A 111 2.12 14.83 -7.59
N ARG A 112 1.92 14.56 -8.88
CA ARG A 112 0.83 15.17 -9.67
C ARG A 112 -0.56 14.73 -9.19
N ALA A 113 -0.69 13.52 -8.65
CA ALA A 113 -1.93 13.07 -8.03
C ALA A 113 -2.18 13.70 -6.66
N GLY A 114 -1.18 14.37 -6.06
CA GLY A 114 -1.28 14.94 -4.71
C GLY A 114 -0.81 13.99 -3.60
N GLY A 115 -0.15 12.88 -3.94
CA GLY A 115 0.40 11.95 -2.95
C GLY A 115 1.61 12.55 -2.22
N VAL A 116 1.74 12.27 -0.93
CA VAL A 116 2.86 12.71 -0.07
C VAL A 116 3.89 11.58 0.03
N ILE A 117 5.03 11.72 -0.66
CA ILE A 117 6.11 10.73 -0.62
C ILE A 117 7.03 11.02 0.56
N ILE A 118 7.15 10.08 1.50
CA ILE A 118 8.00 10.22 2.70
C ILE A 118 9.35 9.51 2.57
N GLY A 119 9.53 8.67 1.56
CA GLY A 119 10.79 7.95 1.34
C GLY A 119 10.67 6.80 0.36
N ALA A 120 11.77 6.06 0.22
CA ALA A 120 11.84 4.87 -0.59
C ALA A 120 12.61 3.74 0.13
N ILE A 121 12.19 2.49 -0.10
CA ILE A 121 12.87 1.29 0.37
C ILE A 121 13.44 0.57 -0.85
N LEU A 122 14.73 0.27 -0.82
CA LEU A 122 15.39 -0.55 -1.82
C LEU A 122 15.34 -2.03 -1.38
N THR A 123 14.78 -2.88 -2.24
CA THR A 123 14.63 -4.32 -1.96
C THR A 123 15.46 -5.16 -2.93
N LYS A 124 15.70 -6.42 -2.58
CA LYS A 124 16.39 -7.43 -3.39
C LYS A 124 17.81 -7.01 -3.82
N GLN A 125 18.46 -6.13 -3.08
CA GLN A 125 19.86 -5.81 -3.33
C GLN A 125 20.71 -7.07 -3.14
N GLN A 126 21.38 -7.49 -4.20
CA GLN A 126 22.38 -8.56 -4.15
C GLN A 126 23.75 -7.90 -3.99
N GLY A 127 24.40 -8.07 -2.85
CA GLY A 127 25.72 -7.52 -2.58
C GLY A 127 25.98 -7.33 -1.09
N ARG A 128 27.25 -7.19 -0.71
CA ARG A 128 27.69 -6.93 0.65
C ARG A 128 26.89 -5.78 1.26
N ALA A 129 26.42 -5.95 2.49
CA ALA A 129 25.96 -4.84 3.30
C ALA A 129 26.95 -3.69 3.17
N PHE A 130 26.47 -2.48 2.90
CA PHE A 130 27.34 -1.30 2.97
C PHE A 130 27.90 -1.27 4.39
N ASP A 131 29.22 -1.49 4.56
CA ASP A 131 29.93 -1.09 5.75
C ASP A 131 29.81 0.45 5.81
N TYR A 132 28.87 0.91 6.60
CA TYR A 132 28.85 2.30 7.03
C TYR A 132 30.00 2.49 8.00
N ASP A 133 31.18 2.80 7.45
CA ASP A 133 32.31 3.31 8.22
C ASP A 133 31.89 4.68 8.77
N TYR A 134 31.32 4.66 9.97
CA TYR A 134 31.11 5.87 10.75
C TYR A 134 32.51 6.38 11.16
N HIS A 135 33.12 7.21 10.32
CA HIS A 135 34.26 8.00 10.76
C HIS A 135 33.76 8.93 11.88
N ARG A 136 34.01 8.53 13.13
CA ARG A 136 34.03 9.45 14.24
C ARG A 136 35.20 10.40 13.95
N GLY A 137 34.89 11.59 13.49
CA GLY A 137 35.82 12.70 13.51
C GLY A 137 36.17 13.04 14.96
N ASP A 138 37.42 12.97 15.27
CA ASP A 138 38.04 13.54 16.48
C ASP A 138 37.90 15.07 16.51
#